data_751c8fb3c11439381acb06b6e121314f
#
_entry.id   751c8fb3c11439381acb06b6e121314f
#
_cell.length_a   1.000
_cell.length_b   1.000
_cell.length_c   1.000
_cell.angle_alpha   90.00
_cell.angle_beta   90.00
_cell.angle_gamma   90.00
#
_symmetry.space_group_name_H-M   'P 1'
#
loop_
_entity.id
_entity.type
_entity.pdbx_description
1 polymer ?
#
loop_
_entity_poly.entity_id
_entity_poly.type
_entity_poly.pdbx_seq_one_letter_code
_entity_poly.pdbx_strand_id
1 'polypeptide(L)'
;MITQNAITQRVKFLIKYLIDKGIAPTQEELGAMFGVKSKSQVSMLVNNKINNSTFLNFLLTLAPEVNREWLYKEEISEPFLKENSTKVEKSFSSFEKKIKELETNIELLKKDVRYYADMADSRLQTIEVQSKLITALENK
;
A
#
# COMPACT_ATOMS: atom_id res chain seq x y z
N MET A 1 -18.31 -27.41 -14.21
CA MET A 1 -19.07 -26.93 -13.00
C MET A 1 -18.17 -27.01 -11.79
N ILE A 2 -17.98 -25.90 -11.10
CA ILE A 2 -17.12 -25.86 -9.92
C ILE A 2 -17.63 -26.79 -8.82
N THR A 3 -16.76 -27.57 -8.20
CA THR A 3 -17.15 -28.47 -7.12
C THR A 3 -17.46 -27.69 -5.85
N GLN A 4 -18.41 -28.18 -5.05
CA GLN A 4 -18.78 -27.58 -3.77
C GLN A 4 -17.59 -27.46 -2.81
N ASN A 5 -16.66 -28.39 -2.89
CA ASN A 5 -15.44 -28.38 -2.09
C ASN A 5 -14.49 -27.22 -2.50
N ALA A 6 -14.38 -26.96 -3.81
CA ALA A 6 -13.56 -25.86 -4.31
C ALA A 6 -14.13 -24.50 -3.88
N ILE A 7 -15.45 -24.32 -3.93
CA ILE A 7 -16.09 -23.11 -3.42
C ILE A 7 -15.81 -22.94 -1.92
N THR A 8 -15.96 -24.00 -1.14
CA THR A 8 -15.69 -23.97 0.30
C THR A 8 -14.25 -23.52 0.62
N GLN A 9 -13.27 -24.02 -0.12
CA GLN A 9 -11.88 -23.63 0.07
C GLN A 9 -11.65 -22.14 -0.28
N ARG A 10 -12.27 -21.66 -1.35
CA ARG A 10 -12.18 -20.25 -1.75
C ARG A 10 -12.88 -19.32 -0.75
N VAL A 11 -14.02 -19.74 -0.20
CA VAL A 11 -14.70 -18.99 0.86
C VAL A 11 -13.82 -18.89 2.11
N LYS A 12 -13.18 -19.96 2.54
CA LYS A 12 -12.24 -19.94 3.66
C LYS A 12 -11.06 -19.01 3.40
N PHE A 13 -10.54 -19.02 2.18
CA PHE A 13 -9.49 -18.10 1.78
C PHE A 13 -9.95 -16.64 1.81
N LEU A 14 -11.14 -16.34 1.30
CA LEU A 14 -11.73 -15.00 1.34
C LEU A 14 -11.95 -14.51 2.78
N ILE A 15 -12.46 -15.37 3.66
CA ILE A 15 -12.64 -15.05 5.07
C ILE A 15 -11.29 -14.73 5.74
N LYS A 16 -10.26 -15.54 5.49
CA LYS A 16 -8.92 -15.27 5.99
C LYS A 16 -8.40 -13.92 5.49
N TYR A 17 -8.58 -13.62 4.21
CA TYR A 17 -8.21 -12.34 3.62
C TYR A 17 -8.91 -11.15 4.32
N LEU A 18 -10.21 -11.24 4.62
CA LEU A 18 -10.96 -10.22 5.33
C LEU A 18 -10.46 -10.02 6.77
N ILE A 19 -10.11 -11.11 7.46
CA ILE A 19 -9.52 -11.07 8.80
C ILE A 19 -8.13 -10.41 8.76
N ASP A 20 -7.29 -10.80 7.82
CA ASP A 20 -5.93 -10.25 7.67
C ASP A 20 -5.97 -8.75 7.31
N LYS A 21 -7.02 -8.31 6.62
CA LYS A 21 -7.29 -6.88 6.37
C LYS A 21 -7.81 -6.12 7.59
N GLY A 22 -8.16 -6.78 8.66
CA GLY A 22 -8.71 -6.16 9.86
C GLY A 22 -10.18 -5.74 9.75
N ILE A 23 -10.92 -6.25 8.77
CA ILE A 23 -12.38 -5.99 8.63
C ILE A 23 -13.16 -6.63 9.76
N ALA A 24 -12.76 -7.83 10.18
CA ALA A 24 -13.25 -8.48 11.36
C ALA A 24 -12.13 -9.29 12.03
N PRO A 25 -12.08 -9.39 13.36
CA PRO A 25 -11.02 -10.11 14.06
C PRO A 25 -11.14 -11.63 13.93
N THR A 26 -12.35 -12.13 13.73
CA THR A 26 -12.64 -13.58 13.66
C THR A 26 -13.75 -13.93 12.68
N GLN A 27 -13.84 -15.20 12.34
CA GLN A 27 -14.91 -15.75 11.50
C GLN A 27 -16.30 -15.58 12.16
N GLU A 28 -16.38 -15.71 13.47
CA GLU A 28 -17.59 -15.51 14.25
C GLU A 28 -18.07 -14.05 14.17
N GLU A 29 -17.18 -13.10 14.21
CA GLU A 29 -17.49 -11.68 14.04
C GLU A 29 -18.03 -11.37 12.63
N LEU A 30 -17.47 -11.98 11.59
CA LEU A 30 -18.02 -11.90 10.24
C LEU A 30 -19.45 -12.45 10.18
N GLY A 31 -19.70 -13.57 10.84
CA GLY A 31 -21.03 -14.13 10.98
C GLY A 31 -22.00 -13.20 11.70
N ALA A 32 -21.54 -12.57 12.77
CA ALA A 32 -22.33 -11.59 13.52
C ALA A 32 -22.67 -10.35 12.68
N MET A 33 -21.74 -9.86 11.87
CA MET A 33 -21.99 -8.76 10.91
C MET A 33 -23.04 -9.13 9.86
N PHE A 34 -23.11 -10.39 9.46
CA PHE A 34 -24.13 -10.93 8.57
C PHE A 34 -25.48 -11.17 9.26
N GLY A 35 -25.51 -11.15 10.59
CA GLY A 35 -26.72 -11.39 11.40
C GLY A 35 -26.83 -12.80 12.00
N VAL A 36 -25.78 -13.60 11.94
CA VAL A 36 -25.72 -14.97 12.48
C VAL A 36 -24.85 -14.99 13.73
N LYS A 37 -25.46 -15.32 14.87
CA LYS A 37 -24.77 -15.30 16.18
C LYS A 37 -24.26 -16.68 16.63
N SER A 38 -24.72 -17.75 16.01
CA SER A 38 -24.35 -19.11 16.38
C SER A 38 -23.10 -19.57 15.62
N LYS A 39 -22.06 -20.01 16.34
CA LYS A 39 -20.87 -20.63 15.75
C LYS A 39 -21.20 -21.79 14.80
N SER A 40 -22.18 -22.60 15.17
CA SER A 40 -22.64 -23.74 14.36
C SER A 40 -23.21 -23.28 13.02
N GLN A 41 -24.04 -22.25 13.03
CA GLN A 41 -24.59 -21.68 11.80
C GLN A 41 -23.53 -21.02 10.91
N VAL A 42 -22.60 -20.29 11.50
CA VAL A 42 -21.46 -19.73 10.76
C VAL A 42 -20.64 -20.84 10.09
N SER A 43 -20.35 -21.91 10.83
CA SER A 43 -19.65 -23.08 10.29
C SER A 43 -20.42 -23.73 9.14
N MET A 44 -21.74 -23.84 9.21
CA MET A 44 -22.56 -24.38 8.12
C MET A 44 -22.56 -23.48 6.90
N LEU A 45 -22.57 -22.16 7.05
CA LEU A 45 -22.45 -21.20 5.95
C LEU A 45 -21.08 -21.32 5.27
N VAL A 46 -20.00 -21.34 6.03
CA VAL A 46 -18.64 -21.42 5.52
C VAL A 46 -18.37 -22.74 4.79
N ASN A 47 -18.88 -23.85 5.32
CA ASN A 47 -18.72 -25.18 4.72
C ASN A 47 -19.78 -25.49 3.66
N ASN A 48 -20.57 -24.50 3.26
CA ASN A 48 -21.61 -24.62 2.21
C ASN A 48 -22.61 -25.76 2.46
N LYS A 49 -22.93 -26.00 3.75
CA LYS A 49 -23.91 -27.03 4.15
C LYS A 49 -25.35 -26.50 4.10
N ILE A 50 -25.53 -25.21 4.05
CA ILE A 50 -26.79 -24.51 3.85
C ILE A 50 -26.64 -23.50 2.71
N ASN A 51 -27.74 -23.02 2.14
CA ASN A 51 -27.69 -22.01 1.10
C ASN A 51 -26.95 -20.77 1.60
N ASN A 52 -25.82 -20.50 1.01
CA ASN A 52 -24.92 -19.43 1.43
C ASN A 52 -24.71 -18.34 0.38
N SER A 53 -25.49 -18.31 -0.69
CA SER A 53 -25.32 -17.34 -1.79
C SER A 53 -25.40 -15.89 -1.28
N THR A 54 -26.32 -15.59 -0.36
CA THR A 54 -26.44 -14.28 0.26
C THR A 54 -25.23 -13.94 1.14
N PHE A 55 -24.72 -14.94 1.86
CA PHE A 55 -23.50 -14.78 2.68
C PHE A 55 -22.27 -14.54 1.79
N LEU A 56 -22.12 -15.26 0.68
CA LEU A 56 -21.03 -15.02 -0.27
C LEU A 56 -21.09 -13.62 -0.88
N ASN A 57 -22.27 -13.16 -1.26
CA ASN A 57 -22.47 -11.80 -1.75
C ASN A 57 -22.13 -10.76 -0.68
N PHE A 58 -22.46 -11.00 0.58
CA PHE A 58 -22.09 -10.15 1.72
C PHE A 58 -20.56 -10.08 1.85
N LEU A 59 -19.85 -11.21 1.83
CA LEU A 59 -18.39 -11.23 1.90
C LEU A 59 -17.75 -10.44 0.75
N LEU A 60 -18.28 -10.58 -0.46
CA LEU A 60 -17.79 -9.81 -1.63
C LEU A 60 -18.10 -8.32 -1.52
N THR A 61 -19.14 -7.93 -0.81
CA THR A 61 -19.44 -6.51 -0.51
C THR A 61 -18.41 -5.91 0.44
N LEU A 62 -17.91 -6.69 1.39
CA LEU A 62 -16.84 -6.27 2.30
C LEU A 62 -15.46 -6.16 1.62
N ALA A 63 -15.28 -6.88 0.52
CA ALA A 63 -14.05 -6.87 -0.27
C ALA A 63 -14.34 -6.59 -1.75
N PRO A 64 -14.70 -5.35 -2.10
CA PRO A 64 -15.09 -5.00 -3.48
C PRO A 64 -13.96 -5.16 -4.50
N GLU A 65 -12.71 -5.22 -4.05
CA GLU A 65 -11.51 -5.47 -4.86
C GLU A 65 -11.37 -6.95 -5.28
N VAL A 66 -12.06 -7.87 -4.62
CA VAL A 66 -12.01 -9.30 -4.93
C VAL A 66 -12.79 -9.58 -6.21
N ASN A 67 -12.19 -10.36 -7.10
CA ASN A 67 -12.83 -10.76 -8.34
C ASN A 67 -13.92 -11.81 -8.07
N ARG A 68 -15.18 -11.43 -8.33
CA ARG A 68 -16.31 -12.33 -8.15
C ARG A 68 -16.20 -13.60 -9.00
N GLU A 69 -15.66 -13.50 -10.20
CA GLU A 69 -15.49 -14.64 -11.10
C GLU A 69 -14.49 -15.67 -10.55
N TRP A 70 -13.44 -15.21 -9.85
CA TRP A 70 -12.53 -16.09 -9.14
C TRP A 70 -13.24 -17.04 -8.16
N LEU A 71 -14.31 -16.58 -7.51
CA LEU A 71 -15.04 -17.39 -6.55
C LEU A 71 -15.85 -18.51 -7.22
N TYR A 72 -16.38 -18.28 -8.42
CA TYR A 72 -17.37 -19.14 -9.07
C TYR A 72 -16.86 -19.90 -10.29
N LYS A 73 -15.76 -19.50 -10.91
CA LYS A 73 -15.18 -20.20 -12.05
C LYS A 73 -14.36 -21.41 -11.63
N GLU A 74 -14.41 -22.45 -12.45
CA GLU A 74 -13.74 -23.73 -12.21
C GLU A 74 -12.21 -23.61 -12.36
N GLU A 75 -11.77 -22.86 -13.35
CA GLU A 75 -10.34 -22.64 -13.63
C GLU A 75 -9.75 -21.57 -12.72
N ILE A 76 -8.55 -21.85 -12.19
CA ILE A 76 -7.75 -20.91 -11.38
C ILE A 76 -7.12 -19.81 -12.25
N SER A 77 -7.58 -19.66 -13.51
CA SER A 77 -7.07 -18.69 -14.46
C SER A 77 -7.44 -17.23 -14.13
N GLU A 78 -8.46 -17.03 -13.31
CA GLU A 78 -8.90 -15.69 -12.91
C GLU A 78 -8.15 -15.22 -11.66
N PRO A 79 -7.61 -13.99 -11.67
CA PRO A 79 -6.93 -13.47 -10.50
C PRO A 79 -7.91 -13.24 -9.35
N PHE A 80 -7.45 -13.47 -8.12
CA PHE A 80 -8.22 -13.22 -6.90
C PHE A 80 -8.68 -11.76 -6.80
N LEU A 81 -7.80 -10.82 -7.11
CA LEU A 81 -8.09 -9.39 -7.11
C LEU A 81 -8.46 -8.91 -8.52
N LYS A 82 -9.38 -7.96 -8.61
CA LYS A 82 -9.74 -7.30 -9.86
C LYS A 82 -8.54 -6.56 -10.48
N GLU A 83 -8.50 -6.42 -11.80
CA GLU A 83 -7.42 -5.71 -12.51
C GLU A 83 -7.17 -4.27 -12.00
N ASN A 84 -8.14 -3.64 -11.36
CA ASN A 84 -7.96 -2.32 -10.75
C ASN A 84 -6.93 -2.31 -9.61
N SER A 85 -6.69 -3.44 -8.95
CA SER A 85 -5.62 -3.57 -7.95
C SER A 85 -4.24 -3.56 -8.59
N THR A 86 -4.12 -4.10 -9.80
CA THR A 86 -2.88 -4.02 -10.61
C THR A 86 -2.56 -2.58 -11.02
N LYS A 87 -3.57 -1.73 -11.20
CA LYS A 87 -3.37 -0.28 -11.44
C LYS A 87 -2.84 0.42 -10.19
N VAL A 88 -3.28 0.03 -9.01
CA VAL A 88 -2.77 0.56 -7.74
C VAL A 88 -1.30 0.15 -7.55
N GLU A 89 -0.93 -1.10 -7.79
CA GLU A 89 0.47 -1.55 -7.73
C GLU A 89 1.37 -0.82 -8.75
N LYS A 90 0.90 -0.62 -9.98
CA LYS A 90 1.61 0.19 -10.98
C LYS A 90 1.74 1.65 -10.55
N SER A 91 0.73 2.21 -9.88
CA SER A 91 0.77 3.55 -9.31
C SER A 91 1.79 3.63 -8.19
N PHE A 92 1.83 2.65 -7.27
CA PHE A 92 2.85 2.57 -6.21
C PHE A 92 4.27 2.50 -6.78
N SER A 93 4.52 1.65 -7.78
CA SER A 93 5.82 1.58 -8.46
C SER A 93 6.22 2.91 -9.10
N SER A 94 5.26 3.66 -9.66
CA SER A 94 5.50 4.99 -10.22
C SER A 94 5.85 6.00 -9.12
N PHE A 95 5.20 5.94 -7.96
CA PHE A 95 5.52 6.79 -6.81
C PHE A 95 6.89 6.46 -6.22
N GLU A 96 7.27 5.20 -6.11
CA GLU A 96 8.61 4.79 -5.67
C GLU A 96 9.72 5.34 -6.58
N LYS A 97 9.52 5.29 -7.90
CA LYS A 97 10.44 5.91 -8.86
C LYS A 97 10.55 7.41 -8.66
N LYS A 98 9.42 8.08 -8.43
CA LYS A 98 9.39 9.53 -8.18
C LYS A 98 10.10 9.90 -6.89
N ILE A 99 9.94 9.13 -5.84
CA ILE A 99 10.64 9.32 -4.56
C ILE A 99 12.15 9.22 -4.75
N LYS A 100 12.64 8.18 -5.44
CA LYS A 100 14.07 8.03 -5.74
C LYS A 100 14.64 9.19 -6.56
N GLU A 101 13.88 9.66 -7.56
CA GLU A 101 14.25 10.82 -8.35
C GLU A 101 14.38 12.08 -7.51
N LEU A 102 13.42 12.33 -6.62
CA LEU A 102 13.44 13.46 -5.69
C LEU A 102 14.59 13.36 -4.68
N GLU A 103 14.88 12.19 -4.14
CA GLU A 103 16.03 11.95 -3.26
C GLU A 103 17.35 12.28 -3.97
N THR A 104 17.51 11.87 -5.23
CA THR A 104 18.67 12.20 -6.04
C THR A 104 18.80 13.71 -6.25
N ASN A 105 17.71 14.40 -6.54
CA ASN A 105 17.68 15.85 -6.71
C ASN A 105 18.04 16.57 -5.40
N ILE A 106 17.57 16.10 -4.26
CA ILE A 106 17.94 16.63 -2.95
C ILE A 106 19.44 16.53 -2.69
N GLU A 107 20.05 15.38 -3.02
CA GLU A 107 21.53 15.22 -2.86
C GLU A 107 22.32 16.14 -3.78
N LEU A 108 21.87 16.35 -5.00
CA LEU A 108 22.49 17.31 -5.92
C LEU A 108 22.37 18.74 -5.39
N LEU A 109 21.20 19.14 -4.93
CA LEU A 109 20.97 20.47 -4.32
C LEU A 109 21.84 20.68 -3.07
N LYS A 110 22.00 19.67 -2.23
CA LYS A 110 22.90 19.72 -1.06
C LYS A 110 24.35 19.98 -1.47
N LYS A 111 24.83 19.36 -2.55
CA LYS A 111 26.17 19.61 -3.11
C LYS A 111 26.31 21.05 -3.60
N ASP A 112 25.31 21.56 -4.30
CA ASP A 112 25.31 22.94 -4.78
C ASP A 112 25.31 23.94 -3.62
N VAL A 113 24.53 23.70 -2.58
CA VAL A 113 24.51 24.54 -1.37
C VAL A 113 25.89 24.56 -0.71
N ARG A 114 26.57 23.41 -0.56
CA ARG A 114 27.93 23.35 -0.02
C ARG A 114 28.92 24.15 -0.87
N TYR A 115 28.85 23.95 -2.19
CA TYR A 115 29.69 24.68 -3.13
C TYR A 115 29.55 26.21 -3.00
N TYR A 116 28.31 26.70 -2.97
CA TYR A 116 28.06 28.15 -2.79
C TYR A 116 28.42 28.66 -1.40
N ALA A 117 28.26 27.86 -0.36
CA ALA A 117 28.72 28.20 0.97
C ALA A 117 30.23 28.34 1.01
N ASP A 118 30.98 27.40 0.44
CA ASP A 118 32.46 27.47 0.36
C ASP A 118 32.92 28.67 -0.47
N MET A 119 32.23 28.99 -1.57
CA MET A 119 32.50 30.20 -2.35
C MET A 119 32.28 31.48 -1.53
N ALA A 120 31.19 31.55 -0.76
CA ALA A 120 30.87 32.68 0.09
C ALA A 120 31.95 32.87 1.16
N ASP A 121 32.37 31.79 1.81
CA ASP A 121 33.48 31.84 2.81
C ASP A 121 34.80 32.31 2.19
N SER A 122 35.14 31.80 1.00
CA SER A 122 36.33 32.24 0.27
C SER A 122 36.29 33.74 -0.07
N ARG A 123 35.13 34.24 -0.48
CA ARG A 123 34.94 35.68 -0.76
C ARG A 123 35.06 36.54 0.50
N LEU A 124 34.52 36.09 1.63
CA LEU A 124 34.65 36.77 2.92
C LEU A 124 36.10 36.86 3.36
N GLN A 125 36.89 35.81 3.23
CA GLN A 125 38.33 35.80 3.52
C GLN A 125 39.06 36.80 2.63
N THR A 126 38.75 36.88 1.37
CA THR A 126 39.32 37.85 0.43
C THR A 126 38.99 39.28 0.86
N ILE A 127 37.75 39.57 1.26
CA ILE A 127 37.33 40.89 1.75
C ILE A 127 38.06 41.23 3.02
N GLU A 128 38.25 40.32 3.97
CA GLU A 128 38.99 40.54 5.21
C GLU A 128 40.46 40.90 4.94
N VAL A 129 41.11 40.16 4.02
CA VAL A 129 42.51 40.46 3.63
C VAL A 129 42.62 41.83 2.98
N GLN A 130 41.71 42.17 2.06
CA GLN A 130 41.69 43.49 1.43
C GLN A 130 41.45 44.62 2.44
N SER A 131 40.53 44.41 3.39
CA SER A 131 40.26 45.39 4.46
C SER A 131 41.46 45.63 5.33
N LYS A 132 42.18 44.59 5.73
CA LYS A 132 43.44 44.70 6.49
C LYS A 132 44.53 45.44 5.71
N LEU A 133 44.65 45.17 4.43
CA LEU A 133 45.62 45.85 3.54
C LEU A 133 45.32 47.36 3.44
N ILE A 134 44.04 47.72 3.26
CA ILE A 134 43.60 49.10 3.18
C ILE A 134 43.94 49.83 4.48
N THR A 135 43.63 49.24 5.64
CA THR A 135 43.93 49.80 6.96
C THR A 135 45.45 50.00 7.14
N ALA A 136 46.25 49.04 6.72
CA ALA A 136 47.72 49.16 6.77
C ALA A 136 48.25 50.29 5.90
N LEU A 137 47.67 50.52 4.71
CA LEU A 137 48.04 51.60 3.82
C LEU A 137 47.64 53.01 4.35
N GLU A 138 46.48 53.08 4.99
CA GLU A 138 46.00 54.36 5.60
C GLU A 138 46.81 54.80 6.83
N ASN A 139 47.44 53.87 7.53
CA ASN A 139 48.26 54.14 8.73
C ASN A 139 49.75 54.47 8.43
N LYS A 140 50.07 54.59 7.17
CA LYS A 140 51.44 55.07 6.78
C LYS A 140 51.58 56.56 6.78
#